data_14e1bba7f6b18beafcbc32513b5a6b19
#
_entry.id   14e1bba7f6b18beafcbc32513b5a6b19
#
_cell.length_a   1.000
_cell.length_b   1.000
_cell.length_c   1.000
_cell.angle_alpha   90.00
_cell.angle_beta   90.00
_cell.angle_gamma   90.00
#
_symmetry.space_group_name_H-M   'P 1'
#
loop_
_entity.id
_entity.type
_entity.pdbx_description
1 polymer ?
#
loop_
_entity_poly.entity_id
_entity_poly.type
_entity_poly.pdbx_seq_one_letter_code
_entity_poly.pdbx_strand_id
1 'polypeptide(L)'
;TEVAREIALLPALTDPEVPVTLVTNAVNIANEMAVRQCVRVVVTGGIARARSFELTGPLASLILPSISVGTLFLGVEGLDERGAYAQHDGEAAINAALVEAAEHVVIVCDSSKLGSTAFALICPTSRIDTVITDNGACADQVEALRRAGVQVQLV
;
A
#
# COMPACT_ATOMS: atom_id res chain seq x y z
N THR A 1 -0.11 -4.25 -7.77
CA THR A 1 -0.37 -5.58 -8.38
C THR A 1 0.92 -6.38 -8.52
N GLU A 2 2.00 -5.83 -9.08
CA GLU A 2 3.29 -6.53 -9.25
C GLU A 2 3.86 -7.01 -7.91
N VAL A 3 3.87 -6.18 -6.87
CA VAL A 3 4.33 -6.57 -5.53
C VAL A 3 3.61 -7.83 -5.03
N ALA A 4 2.29 -7.92 -5.19
CA ALA A 4 1.53 -9.09 -4.78
C ALA A 4 1.90 -10.35 -5.59
N ARG A 5 2.18 -10.21 -6.89
CA ARG A 5 2.63 -11.30 -7.76
C ARG A 5 4.00 -11.83 -7.34
N GLU A 6 4.95 -10.93 -7.13
CA GLU A 6 6.31 -11.28 -6.74
C GLU A 6 6.34 -11.96 -5.36
N ILE A 7 5.60 -11.41 -4.39
CA ILE A 7 5.46 -12.02 -3.06
C ILE A 7 4.93 -13.47 -3.17
N ALA A 8 3.93 -13.71 -4.01
CA ALA A 8 3.35 -15.04 -4.19
C ALA A 8 4.29 -16.05 -4.88
N LEU A 9 5.38 -15.59 -5.49
CA LEU A 9 6.41 -16.41 -6.14
C LEU A 9 7.60 -16.71 -5.21
N LEU A 10 7.70 -16.03 -4.07
CA LEU A 10 8.82 -16.26 -3.14
C LEU A 10 8.75 -17.67 -2.56
N PRO A 11 9.83 -18.49 -2.66
CA PRO A 11 9.85 -19.86 -2.15
C PRO A 11 9.51 -19.95 -0.66
N ALA A 12 9.93 -18.97 0.14
CA ALA A 12 9.65 -18.90 1.57
C ALA A 12 8.15 -18.71 1.90
N LEU A 13 7.35 -18.25 0.92
CA LEU A 13 5.91 -18.01 1.06
C LEU A 13 5.07 -19.03 0.29
N THR A 14 5.70 -20.05 -0.28
CA THR A 14 5.03 -21.17 -0.97
C THR A 14 4.86 -22.41 -0.08
N ASP A 15 5.24 -22.31 1.20
CA ASP A 15 5.04 -23.38 2.15
C ASP A 15 3.55 -23.49 2.53
N PRO A 16 2.88 -24.59 2.20
CA PRO A 16 1.47 -24.77 2.51
C PRO A 16 1.16 -24.82 4.01
N GLU A 17 2.18 -25.11 4.84
CA GLU A 17 2.03 -25.17 6.30
C GLU A 17 2.10 -23.78 6.97
N VAL A 18 2.60 -22.76 6.24
CA VAL A 18 2.67 -21.37 6.72
C VAL A 18 2.04 -20.42 5.70
N PRO A 19 0.71 -20.45 5.55
CA PRO A 19 0.04 -19.64 4.54
C PRO A 19 0.18 -18.14 4.84
N VAL A 20 0.56 -17.36 3.83
CA VAL A 20 0.52 -15.90 3.90
C VAL A 20 -0.91 -15.41 3.84
N THR A 21 -1.30 -14.52 4.75
CA THR A 21 -2.59 -13.82 4.66
C THR A 21 -2.40 -12.50 3.93
N LEU A 22 -3.00 -12.39 2.76
CA LEU A 22 -3.08 -11.15 1.97
C LEU A 22 -4.40 -10.44 2.27
N VAL A 23 -4.33 -9.24 2.83
CA VAL A 23 -5.49 -8.35 2.97
C VAL A 23 -5.46 -7.34 1.83
N THR A 24 -6.55 -7.20 1.09
CA THR A 24 -6.61 -6.27 -0.06
C THR A 24 -7.98 -5.65 -0.23
N ASN A 25 -8.01 -4.39 -0.65
CA ASN A 25 -9.20 -3.70 -1.15
C ASN A 25 -9.30 -3.74 -2.69
N ALA A 26 -8.36 -4.40 -3.39
CA ALA A 26 -8.31 -4.44 -4.86
C ALA A 26 -8.85 -5.76 -5.39
N VAL A 27 -9.95 -5.71 -6.14
CA VAL A 27 -10.66 -6.88 -6.68
C VAL A 27 -9.79 -7.66 -7.67
N ASN A 28 -8.99 -6.97 -8.49
CA ASN A 28 -8.06 -7.60 -9.42
C ASN A 28 -6.95 -8.39 -8.71
N ILE A 29 -6.41 -7.83 -7.61
CA ILE A 29 -5.42 -8.54 -6.78
C ILE A 29 -6.07 -9.74 -6.11
N ALA A 30 -7.27 -9.57 -5.53
CA ALA A 30 -8.00 -10.66 -4.89
C ALA A 30 -8.26 -11.82 -5.87
N ASN A 31 -8.73 -11.52 -7.08
CA ASN A 31 -8.99 -12.52 -8.12
C ASN A 31 -7.72 -13.28 -8.54
N GLU A 32 -6.61 -12.56 -8.72
CA GLU A 32 -5.34 -13.15 -9.13
C GLU A 32 -4.72 -14.03 -8.05
N MET A 33 -4.88 -13.63 -6.78
CA MET A 33 -4.26 -14.31 -5.65
C MET A 33 -5.12 -15.46 -5.09
N ALA A 34 -6.43 -15.43 -5.31
CA ALA A 34 -7.36 -16.45 -4.79
C ALA A 34 -7.13 -17.87 -5.36
N VAL A 35 -6.46 -17.98 -6.50
CA VAL A 35 -6.09 -19.28 -7.10
C VAL A 35 -4.78 -19.87 -6.54
N ARG A 36 -4.06 -19.13 -5.68
CA ARG A 36 -2.79 -19.55 -5.09
C ARG A 36 -3.05 -20.32 -3.80
N GLN A 37 -2.63 -21.59 -3.75
CA GLN A 37 -2.92 -22.49 -2.61
C GLN A 37 -2.29 -22.05 -1.29
N CYS A 38 -1.14 -21.34 -1.35
CA CYS A 38 -0.39 -20.86 -0.17
C CYS A 38 -0.80 -19.46 0.29
N VAL A 39 -1.80 -18.84 -0.35
CA VAL A 39 -2.25 -17.47 -0.03
C VAL A 39 -3.68 -17.49 0.47
N ARG A 40 -3.88 -17.10 1.71
CA ARG A 40 -5.20 -16.80 2.25
C ARG A 40 -5.57 -15.36 1.90
N VAL A 41 -6.59 -15.17 1.07
CA VAL A 41 -7.03 -13.84 0.65
C VAL A 41 -8.19 -13.34 1.51
N VAL A 42 -8.02 -12.17 2.09
CA VAL A 42 -9.05 -11.41 2.80
C VAL A 42 -9.36 -10.15 1.99
N VAL A 43 -10.60 -10.01 1.54
CA VAL A 43 -11.07 -8.84 0.79
C VAL A 43 -11.85 -7.93 1.75
N THR A 44 -11.49 -6.65 1.82
CA THR A 44 -12.08 -5.70 2.77
C THR A 44 -13.57 -5.46 2.57
N GLY A 45 -14.10 -5.71 1.36
CA GLY A 45 -15.45 -5.32 0.99
C GLY A 45 -15.55 -3.87 0.53
N GLY A 46 -16.77 -3.37 0.31
CA GLY A 46 -17.01 -2.00 -0.14
C GLY A 46 -17.64 -1.88 -1.51
N ILE A 47 -17.60 -0.67 -2.08
CA ILE A 47 -18.13 -0.35 -3.42
C ILE A 47 -16.97 -0.35 -4.42
N ALA A 48 -17.06 -1.20 -5.44
CA ALA A 48 -16.03 -1.30 -6.46
C ALA A 48 -16.00 -0.09 -7.39
N ARG A 49 -14.82 0.49 -7.59
CA ARG A 49 -14.57 1.54 -8.57
C ARG A 49 -14.13 0.92 -9.90
N ALA A 50 -14.85 1.25 -10.97
CA ALA A 50 -14.65 0.61 -12.28
C ALA A 50 -13.26 0.81 -12.91
N ARG A 51 -12.56 1.92 -12.59
CA ARG A 51 -11.25 2.24 -13.19
C ARG A 51 -10.06 1.70 -12.42
N SER A 52 -10.13 1.68 -11.07
CA SER A 52 -9.01 1.25 -10.22
C SER A 52 -9.19 -0.18 -9.67
N PHE A 53 -10.36 -0.78 -9.84
CA PHE A 53 -10.73 -2.06 -9.22
C PHE A 53 -10.68 -2.06 -7.68
N GLU A 54 -10.59 -0.88 -7.08
CA GLU A 54 -10.53 -0.73 -5.63
C GLU A 54 -11.93 -0.69 -5.01
N LEU A 55 -12.03 -1.31 -3.86
CA LEU A 55 -13.19 -1.26 -2.99
C LEU A 55 -13.03 -0.06 -2.05
N THR A 56 -14.01 0.82 -2.04
CA THR A 56 -14.03 2.05 -1.24
C THR A 56 -15.34 2.21 -0.47
N GLY A 57 -15.43 3.24 0.35
CA GLY A 57 -16.61 3.57 1.14
C GLY A 57 -16.61 2.93 2.53
N PRO A 58 -17.61 3.25 3.36
CA PRO A 58 -17.62 2.86 4.78
C PRO A 58 -17.54 1.36 5.03
N LEU A 59 -18.09 0.55 4.14
CA LEU A 59 -18.04 -0.91 4.26
C LEU A 59 -16.63 -1.48 4.06
N ALA A 60 -15.76 -0.77 3.32
CA ALA A 60 -14.40 -1.24 3.04
C ALA A 60 -13.50 -1.19 4.28
N SER A 61 -13.73 -0.26 5.19
CA SER A 61 -12.93 -0.09 6.40
C SER A 61 -13.45 -0.85 7.62
N LEU A 62 -14.65 -1.44 7.56
CA LEU A 62 -15.30 -2.06 8.74
C LEU A 62 -14.50 -3.19 9.39
N ILE A 63 -13.76 -3.98 8.61
CA ILE A 63 -13.01 -5.13 9.14
C ILE A 63 -11.64 -4.71 9.72
N LEU A 64 -11.09 -3.58 9.28
CA LEU A 64 -9.71 -3.19 9.57
C LEU A 64 -9.41 -3.01 11.06
N PRO A 65 -10.34 -2.47 11.89
CA PRO A 65 -10.10 -2.41 13.34
C PRO A 65 -10.02 -3.77 14.04
N SER A 66 -10.43 -4.84 13.36
CA SER A 66 -10.44 -6.21 13.92
C SER A 66 -9.26 -7.06 13.46
N ILE A 67 -8.36 -6.51 12.65
CA ILE A 67 -7.20 -7.21 12.12
C ILE A 67 -5.91 -6.42 12.37
N SER A 68 -4.79 -7.13 12.45
CA SER A 68 -3.45 -6.54 12.42
C SER A 68 -2.75 -6.97 11.14
N VAL A 69 -2.13 -6.02 10.46
CA VAL A 69 -1.37 -6.23 9.23
C VAL A 69 0.11 -6.00 9.53
N GLY A 70 0.96 -7.00 9.34
CA GLY A 70 2.41 -6.88 9.59
C GLY A 70 3.04 -5.85 8.65
N THR A 71 2.82 -5.97 7.34
CA THR A 71 3.38 -5.04 6.34
C THR A 71 2.31 -4.62 5.34
N LEU A 72 2.14 -3.32 5.17
CA LEU A 72 1.31 -2.70 4.13
C LEU A 72 2.21 -2.22 2.98
N PHE A 73 1.93 -2.68 1.76
CA PHE A 73 2.47 -2.10 0.53
C PHE A 73 1.42 -1.17 -0.09
N LEU A 74 1.74 0.10 -0.20
CA LEU A 74 0.81 1.13 -0.64
C LEU A 74 1.36 1.91 -1.84
N GLY A 75 0.58 2.00 -2.92
CA GLY A 75 0.79 2.93 -4.02
C GLY A 75 0.18 4.29 -3.70
N VAL A 76 0.76 5.36 -4.24
CA VAL A 76 0.32 6.74 -3.96
C VAL A 76 0.31 7.59 -5.24
N GLU A 77 -0.49 8.65 -5.26
CA GLU A 77 -0.50 9.63 -6.35
C GLU A 77 0.44 10.81 -6.08
N GLY A 78 0.86 11.02 -4.85
CA GLY A 78 1.87 12.01 -4.47
C GLY A 78 2.49 11.65 -3.12
N LEU A 79 3.74 12.06 -2.93
CA LEU A 79 4.49 11.87 -1.70
C LEU A 79 5.45 13.05 -1.50
N ASP A 80 5.28 13.78 -0.42
CA ASP A 80 6.19 14.85 -0.01
C ASP A 80 6.61 14.69 1.45
N GLU A 81 7.34 15.67 2.00
CA GLU A 81 7.78 15.68 3.39
C GLU A 81 6.67 15.75 4.43
N ARG A 82 5.43 16.06 4.02
CA ARG A 82 4.26 16.10 4.90
C ARG A 82 3.53 14.77 4.95
N GLY A 83 3.53 14.00 3.85
CA GLY A 83 2.85 12.71 3.81
C GLY A 83 2.59 12.17 2.43
N ALA A 84 1.78 11.11 2.39
CA ALA A 84 1.34 10.40 1.21
C ALA A 84 -0.09 10.82 0.81
N TYR A 85 -0.36 10.88 -0.51
CA TYR A 85 -1.62 11.44 -1.03
C TYR A 85 -2.26 10.52 -2.07
N ALA A 86 -3.60 10.57 -2.12
CA ALA A 86 -4.42 9.98 -3.16
C ALA A 86 -5.22 11.05 -3.93
N GLN A 87 -5.62 10.73 -5.16
CA GLN A 87 -6.42 11.65 -5.98
C GLN A 87 -7.87 11.77 -5.49
N HIS A 88 -8.38 10.76 -4.78
CA HIS A 88 -9.77 10.68 -4.34
C HIS A 88 -9.88 10.47 -2.84
N ASP A 89 -10.84 11.13 -2.22
CA ASP A 89 -11.13 11.05 -0.78
C ASP A 89 -11.51 9.63 -0.30
N GLY A 90 -12.33 8.93 -1.08
CA GLY A 90 -12.72 7.56 -0.74
C GLY A 90 -11.55 6.57 -0.78
N GLU A 91 -10.57 6.78 -1.66
CA GLU A 91 -9.32 6.02 -1.72
C GLU A 91 -8.41 6.40 -0.54
N ALA A 92 -8.25 7.68 -0.27
CA ALA A 92 -7.49 8.14 0.87
C ALA A 92 -8.03 7.59 2.19
N ALA A 93 -9.35 7.54 2.36
CA ALA A 93 -9.99 7.05 3.57
C ALA A 93 -9.72 5.56 3.84
N ILE A 94 -9.83 4.70 2.81
CA ILE A 94 -9.52 3.27 2.97
C ILE A 94 -8.02 3.05 3.17
N ASN A 95 -7.16 3.78 2.45
CA ASN A 95 -5.72 3.67 2.59
C ASN A 95 -5.25 4.16 3.98
N ALA A 96 -5.85 5.24 4.52
CA ALA A 96 -5.59 5.68 5.89
C ALA A 96 -5.97 4.61 6.92
N ALA A 97 -7.11 3.94 6.75
CA ALA A 97 -7.53 2.87 7.64
C ALA A 97 -6.59 1.63 7.54
N LEU A 98 -6.06 1.32 6.35
CA LEU A 98 -5.04 0.28 6.18
C LEU A 98 -3.72 0.66 6.86
N VAL A 99 -3.29 1.92 6.77
CA VAL A 99 -2.10 2.45 7.47
C VAL A 99 -2.25 2.30 8.99
N GLU A 100 -3.43 2.60 9.53
CA GLU A 100 -3.69 2.43 10.97
C GLU A 100 -3.67 0.96 11.43
N ALA A 101 -4.06 0.03 10.56
CA ALA A 101 -4.04 -1.40 10.85
C ALA A 101 -2.66 -2.05 10.68
N ALA A 102 -1.68 -1.34 10.09
CA ALA A 102 -0.37 -1.87 9.73
C ALA A 102 0.70 -1.55 10.78
N GLU A 103 1.60 -2.53 11.01
CA GLU A 103 2.80 -2.36 11.84
C GLU A 103 3.92 -1.66 11.06
N HIS A 104 4.06 -2.00 9.76
CA HIS A 104 5.04 -1.40 8.85
C HIS A 104 4.36 -0.92 7.58
N VAL A 105 4.65 0.32 7.19
CA VAL A 105 4.11 0.96 6.00
C VAL A 105 5.22 1.16 4.96
N VAL A 106 5.07 0.50 3.81
CA VAL A 106 5.99 0.58 2.67
C VAL A 106 5.27 1.26 1.51
N ILE A 107 5.70 2.45 1.14
CA ILE A 107 5.23 3.13 -0.07
C ILE A 107 6.02 2.62 -1.27
N VAL A 108 5.31 2.26 -2.35
CA VAL A 108 5.91 1.86 -3.62
C VAL A 108 5.39 2.78 -4.71
N CYS A 109 6.23 3.63 -5.26
CA CYS A 109 5.86 4.58 -6.30
C CYS A 109 7.04 4.88 -7.23
N ASP A 110 6.74 5.36 -8.43
CA ASP A 110 7.77 5.90 -9.30
C ASP A 110 8.22 7.30 -8.84
N SER A 111 9.43 7.69 -9.29
CA SER A 111 10.05 8.95 -8.90
C SER A 111 9.25 10.20 -9.25
N SER A 112 8.33 10.14 -10.23
CA SER A 112 7.47 11.26 -10.58
C SER A 112 6.47 11.66 -9.49
N LYS A 113 6.22 10.76 -8.52
CA LYS A 113 5.32 11.00 -7.39
C LYS A 113 6.00 11.73 -6.24
N LEU A 114 7.33 11.72 -6.18
CA LEU A 114 8.10 12.38 -5.13
C LEU A 114 8.04 13.90 -5.27
N GLY A 115 7.91 14.60 -4.15
CA GLY A 115 7.77 16.06 -4.10
C GLY A 115 6.44 16.58 -4.64
N SER A 116 5.47 15.71 -4.92
CA SER A 116 4.14 16.09 -5.39
C SER A 116 3.07 15.79 -4.35
N THR A 117 1.94 16.49 -4.48
CA THR A 117 0.75 16.28 -3.65
C THR A 117 -0.43 15.91 -4.53
N ALA A 118 -1.46 15.31 -3.93
CA ALA A 118 -2.74 15.09 -4.58
C ALA A 118 -3.89 15.61 -3.69
N PHE A 119 -5.13 15.39 -4.08
CA PHE A 119 -6.29 16.00 -3.45
C PHE A 119 -6.46 15.65 -1.97
N ALA A 120 -6.24 14.39 -1.60
CA ALA A 120 -6.51 13.90 -0.26
C ALA A 120 -5.28 13.28 0.40
N LEU A 121 -4.97 13.70 1.62
CA LEU A 121 -3.91 13.11 2.45
C LEU A 121 -4.35 11.72 2.90
N ILE A 122 -3.48 10.73 2.72
CA ILE A 122 -3.64 9.38 3.25
C ILE A 122 -3.11 9.32 4.68
N CYS A 123 -1.84 9.68 4.86
CA CYS A 123 -1.17 9.66 6.16
C CYS A 123 0.01 10.64 6.20
N PRO A 124 0.41 11.11 7.39
CA PRO A 124 1.61 11.91 7.54
C PRO A 124 2.87 11.05 7.33
N THR A 125 3.98 11.68 6.97
CA THR A 125 5.28 11.03 6.73
C THR A 125 5.76 10.21 7.93
N SER A 126 5.40 10.62 9.14
CA SER A 126 5.74 9.91 10.40
C SER A 126 5.12 8.51 10.52
N ARG A 127 4.16 8.15 9.66
CA ARG A 127 3.55 6.81 9.57
C ARG A 127 4.17 5.94 8.48
N ILE A 128 5.14 6.47 7.75
CA ILE A 128 5.80 5.78 6.63
C ILE A 128 7.17 5.29 7.10
N ASP A 129 7.40 3.97 7.04
CA ASP A 129 8.69 3.38 7.43
C ASP A 129 9.65 3.35 6.24
N THR A 130 9.16 2.97 5.06
CA THR A 130 10.00 2.77 3.87
C THR A 130 9.33 3.32 2.61
N VAL A 131 10.13 3.90 1.75
CA VAL A 131 9.77 4.26 0.37
C VAL A 131 10.66 3.49 -0.59
N ILE A 132 10.05 2.78 -1.53
CA ILE A 132 10.74 2.11 -2.65
C ILE A 132 10.39 2.88 -3.91
N THR A 133 11.40 3.40 -4.61
CA THR A 133 11.23 4.17 -5.84
C THR A 133 12.37 3.91 -6.82
N ASP A 134 12.20 4.34 -8.07
CA ASP A 134 13.22 4.17 -9.11
C ASP A 134 14.39 5.16 -8.98
N ASN A 135 15.47 4.88 -9.70
CA ASN A 135 16.70 5.68 -9.71
C ASN A 135 16.55 7.07 -10.35
N GLY A 136 15.37 7.42 -10.90
CA GLY A 136 15.06 8.76 -11.40
C GLY A 136 14.72 9.78 -10.32
N ALA A 137 14.66 9.35 -9.05
CA ALA A 137 14.31 10.20 -7.92
C ALA A 137 15.33 11.35 -7.73
N CYS A 138 14.84 12.57 -7.52
CA CYS A 138 15.68 13.72 -7.22
C CYS A 138 16.34 13.57 -5.85
N ALA A 139 17.65 13.77 -5.77
CA ALA A 139 18.42 13.61 -4.55
C ALA A 139 17.90 14.46 -3.38
N ASP A 140 17.46 15.69 -3.65
CA ASP A 140 16.90 16.58 -2.61
C ASP A 140 15.60 16.05 -2.03
N GLN A 141 14.73 15.42 -2.85
CA GLN A 141 13.47 14.81 -2.40
C GLN A 141 13.73 13.55 -1.56
N VAL A 142 14.68 12.73 -1.99
CA VAL A 142 15.12 11.54 -1.25
C VAL A 142 15.66 11.94 0.12
N GLU A 143 16.53 12.98 0.15
CA GLU A 143 17.12 13.45 1.39
C GLU A 143 16.10 14.12 2.32
N ALA A 144 15.08 14.78 1.78
CA ALA A 144 13.98 15.34 2.58
C ALA A 144 13.19 14.21 3.30
N LEU A 145 12.87 13.11 2.60
CA LEU A 145 12.20 11.95 3.20
C LEU A 145 13.08 11.28 4.26
N ARG A 146 14.39 11.12 4.00
CA ARG A 146 15.33 10.55 4.98
C ARG A 146 15.43 11.39 6.24
N ARG A 147 15.47 12.72 6.11
CA ARG A 147 15.44 13.65 7.25
C ARG A 147 14.14 13.56 8.05
N ALA A 148 13.04 13.24 7.41
CA ALA A 148 11.77 12.96 8.07
C ALA A 148 11.70 11.58 8.76
N GLY A 149 12.78 10.78 8.69
CA GLY A 149 12.88 9.47 9.33
C GLY A 149 12.51 8.28 8.46
N VAL A 150 12.21 8.50 7.17
CA VAL A 150 11.81 7.45 6.23
C VAL A 150 13.04 6.77 5.63
N GLN A 151 13.04 5.44 5.58
CA GLN A 151 14.03 4.70 4.79
C GLN A 151 13.70 4.82 3.31
N VAL A 152 14.65 5.21 2.47
CA VAL A 152 14.44 5.29 1.01
C VAL A 152 15.36 4.32 0.28
N GLN A 153 14.73 3.39 -0.45
CA GLN A 153 15.38 2.40 -1.27
C GLN A 153 15.19 2.76 -2.76
N LEU A 154 16.28 2.88 -3.49
CA LEU A 154 16.31 3.08 -4.93
C LEU A 154 16.51 1.75 -5.64
N VAL A 155 15.70 1.48 -6.67
CA VAL A 155 15.72 0.24 -7.45
C VAL A 155 15.78 0.51 -8.96
#